data_07a7818a3e0f76a35b3bb45fc9160898
#
_entry.id   07a7818a3e0f76a35b3bb45fc9160898
#
_cell.length_a   1.000
_cell.length_b   1.000
_cell.length_c   1.000
_cell.angle_alpha   90.00
_cell.angle_beta   90.00
_cell.angle_gamma   90.00
#
_symmetry.space_group_name_H-M   'P 1'
#
loop_
_entity.id
_entity.type
_entity.pdbx_description
1 polymer ?
#
loop_
_entity_poly.entity_id
_entity_poly.type
_entity_poly.pdbx_seq_one_letter_code
_entity_poly.pdbx_strand_id
1 'polypeptide(L)'
;AGTRVNANAVDCNRNFPAANWKPQAKGARYSPGKAPGSEPETRALIEAIRILQPNAIVSIHSTSTFEPCNNYDGPAAELAALMEPHNGYPPKASVGYPTPGSFGTWAGVERRIPTITLELPNKARPQKVWPGNRDALLALIAAVRKSAQ
;
A
#
# COMPACT_ATOMS: atom_id res chain seq x y z
N ALA A 1 -8.55 -8.37 16.95
CA ALA A 1 -7.81 -9.59 16.64
C ALA A 1 -6.64 -9.19 15.74
N GLY A 2 -5.38 -9.39 16.12
CA GLY A 2 -4.20 -9.01 15.35
C GLY A 2 -3.88 -10.00 14.23
N THR A 3 -4.86 -10.35 13.38
CA THR A 3 -4.68 -11.28 12.26
C THR A 3 -4.39 -10.51 10.97
N ARG A 4 -3.55 -11.06 10.11
CA ARG A 4 -3.27 -10.53 8.77
C ARG A 4 -4.43 -10.78 7.79
N VAL A 5 -5.14 -11.87 7.99
CA VAL A 5 -6.22 -12.33 7.12
C VAL A 5 -7.59 -11.86 7.62
N ASN A 6 -8.54 -11.71 6.70
CA ASN A 6 -9.94 -11.40 7.01
C ASN A 6 -10.70 -12.61 7.61
N ALA A 7 -12.00 -12.49 7.81
CA ALA A 7 -12.85 -13.56 8.36
C ALA A 7 -12.87 -14.84 7.50
N ASN A 8 -12.61 -14.73 6.21
CA ASN A 8 -12.52 -15.85 5.27
C ASN A 8 -11.10 -16.46 5.18
N ALA A 9 -10.19 -16.08 6.10
CA ALA A 9 -8.79 -16.48 6.11
C ALA A 9 -8.02 -16.04 4.83
N VAL A 10 -8.42 -14.93 4.22
CA VAL A 10 -7.80 -14.36 3.01
C VAL A 10 -6.98 -13.12 3.36
N ASP A 11 -5.76 -13.02 2.82
CA ASP A 11 -4.96 -11.81 2.81
C ASP A 11 -5.48 -10.89 1.70
N CYS A 12 -6.27 -9.86 2.07
CA CYS A 12 -6.86 -8.94 1.11
C CYS A 12 -5.80 -8.26 0.21
N ASN A 13 -4.56 -8.06 0.71
CA ASN A 13 -3.45 -7.55 -0.11
C ASN A 13 -2.77 -8.63 -0.98
N ARG A 14 -3.44 -9.73 -1.25
CA ARG A 14 -3.15 -10.77 -2.26
C ARG A 14 -4.38 -11.09 -3.10
N ASN A 15 -5.48 -10.39 -2.88
CA ASN A 15 -6.78 -10.70 -3.47
C ASN A 15 -7.20 -9.72 -4.59
N PHE A 16 -6.40 -8.69 -4.87
CA PHE A 16 -6.73 -7.76 -5.96
C PHE A 16 -6.62 -8.42 -7.33
N PRO A 17 -7.51 -8.04 -8.30
CA PRO A 17 -7.51 -8.59 -9.65
C PRO A 17 -6.40 -7.96 -10.51
N ALA A 18 -5.16 -8.11 -10.04
CA ALA A 18 -3.96 -7.75 -10.77
C ALA A 18 -3.55 -8.87 -11.74
N ALA A 19 -2.94 -8.53 -12.86
CA ALA A 19 -2.51 -9.50 -13.88
C ALA A 19 -1.52 -10.55 -13.33
N ASN A 20 -0.77 -10.19 -12.27
CA ASN A 20 0.14 -11.09 -11.59
C ASN A 20 -0.50 -11.93 -10.47
N TRP A 21 -1.82 -11.86 -10.27
CA TRP A 21 -2.49 -12.66 -9.25
C TRP A 21 -2.25 -14.17 -9.46
N LYS A 22 -2.08 -14.91 -8.37
CA LYS A 22 -1.85 -16.36 -8.41
C LYS A 22 -2.72 -17.05 -7.36
N PRO A 23 -3.30 -18.24 -7.68
CA PRO A 23 -4.13 -18.99 -6.74
C PRO A 23 -3.31 -19.66 -5.63
N GLN A 24 -1.99 -19.76 -5.77
CA GLN A 24 -1.11 -20.38 -4.78
C GLN A 24 -0.52 -19.34 -3.83
N ALA A 25 -0.53 -19.65 -2.54
CA ALA A 25 0.10 -18.86 -1.49
C ALA A 25 1.38 -19.52 -0.96
N LYS A 26 2.33 -18.72 -0.46
CA LYS A 26 3.51 -19.22 0.28
C LYS A 26 3.17 -19.71 1.71
N GLY A 27 1.90 -19.82 2.07
CA GLY A 27 1.41 -20.22 3.38
C GLY A 27 0.06 -19.58 3.68
N ALA A 28 -0.67 -20.14 4.65
CA ALA A 28 -2.04 -19.75 4.97
C ALA A 28 -2.22 -18.26 5.23
N ARG A 29 -1.24 -17.61 5.89
CA ARG A 29 -1.31 -16.17 6.18
C ARG A 29 -1.22 -15.25 4.93
N TYR A 30 -0.95 -15.80 3.75
CA TYR A 30 -0.85 -15.10 2.47
C TYR A 30 -1.86 -15.64 1.46
N SER A 31 -2.94 -16.26 1.94
CA SER A 31 -3.98 -16.83 1.08
C SER A 31 -4.56 -15.76 0.16
N PRO A 32 -4.55 -15.96 -1.18
CA PRO A 32 -5.08 -15.00 -2.15
C PRO A 32 -6.60 -15.08 -2.31
N GLY A 33 -7.26 -15.96 -1.58
CA GLY A 33 -8.68 -16.27 -1.78
C GLY A 33 -8.94 -17.24 -2.94
N LYS A 34 -10.22 -17.54 -3.16
CA LYS A 34 -10.66 -18.49 -4.19
C LYS A 34 -10.59 -17.95 -5.63
N ALA A 35 -10.61 -16.63 -5.77
CA ALA A 35 -10.52 -15.90 -7.05
C ALA A 35 -10.06 -14.47 -6.80
N PRO A 36 -9.52 -13.77 -7.83
CA PRO A 36 -9.21 -12.35 -7.73
C PRO A 36 -10.49 -11.56 -7.38
N GLY A 37 -10.41 -10.68 -6.39
CA GLY A 37 -11.55 -9.88 -5.94
C GLY A 37 -12.67 -10.68 -5.28
N SER A 38 -12.39 -11.90 -4.77
CA SER A 38 -13.40 -12.72 -4.07
C SER A 38 -13.87 -12.09 -2.77
N GLU A 39 -13.04 -11.27 -2.12
CA GLU A 39 -13.33 -10.74 -0.79
C GLU A 39 -14.15 -9.44 -0.85
N PRO A 40 -15.14 -9.29 0.04
CA PRO A 40 -15.98 -8.10 0.07
C PRO A 40 -15.16 -6.82 0.38
N GLU A 41 -14.14 -6.91 1.24
CA GLU A 41 -13.25 -5.79 1.58
C GLU A 41 -12.46 -5.34 0.34
N THR A 42 -11.95 -6.30 -0.44
CA THR A 42 -11.24 -6.00 -1.69
C THR A 42 -12.16 -5.32 -2.69
N ARG A 43 -13.38 -5.83 -2.88
CA ARG A 43 -14.37 -5.22 -3.79
C ARG A 43 -14.78 -3.82 -3.34
N ALA A 44 -15.00 -3.62 -2.04
CA ALA A 44 -15.34 -2.31 -1.48
C ALA A 44 -14.25 -1.27 -1.77
N LEU A 45 -12.97 -1.65 -1.62
CA LEU A 45 -11.86 -0.74 -1.91
C LEU A 45 -11.72 -0.47 -3.42
N ILE A 46 -11.90 -1.48 -4.26
CA ILE A 46 -11.94 -1.30 -5.73
C ILE A 46 -13.01 -0.30 -6.12
N GLU A 47 -14.21 -0.44 -5.58
CA GLU A 47 -15.34 0.45 -5.88
C GLU A 47 -15.10 1.86 -5.34
N ALA A 48 -14.54 2.00 -4.14
CA ALA A 48 -14.16 3.30 -3.60
C ALA A 48 -13.15 4.03 -4.52
N ILE A 49 -12.12 3.34 -5.00
CA ILE A 49 -11.15 3.89 -5.95
C ILE A 49 -11.81 4.31 -7.27
N ARG A 50 -12.74 3.48 -7.77
CA ARG A 50 -13.48 3.76 -9.00
C ARG A 50 -14.36 5.03 -8.89
N ILE A 51 -15.00 5.23 -7.74
CA ILE A 51 -15.87 6.39 -7.49
C ILE A 51 -15.04 7.65 -7.23
N LEU A 52 -14.02 7.55 -6.36
CA LEU A 52 -13.25 8.70 -5.90
C LEU A 52 -12.22 9.19 -6.91
N GLN A 53 -11.73 8.31 -7.81
CA GLN A 53 -10.69 8.61 -8.79
C GLN A 53 -9.50 9.39 -8.20
N PRO A 54 -8.83 8.85 -7.16
CA PRO A 54 -7.84 9.60 -6.42
C PRO A 54 -6.60 9.91 -7.28
N ASN A 55 -6.03 11.08 -7.11
CA ASN A 55 -4.78 11.50 -7.78
C ASN A 55 -3.54 10.82 -7.18
N ALA A 56 -3.63 10.33 -5.94
CA ALA A 56 -2.61 9.53 -5.27
C ALA A 56 -3.24 8.72 -4.14
N ILE A 57 -2.59 7.63 -3.76
CA ILE A 57 -3.04 6.74 -2.68
C ILE A 57 -1.89 6.54 -1.69
N VAL A 58 -2.21 6.59 -0.39
CA VAL A 58 -1.31 6.12 0.68
C VAL A 58 -1.98 4.98 1.43
N SER A 59 -1.36 3.81 1.38
CA SER A 59 -1.73 2.63 2.16
C SER A 59 -0.79 2.49 3.34
N ILE A 60 -1.33 2.34 4.55
CA ILE A 60 -0.52 2.27 5.77
C ILE A 60 -0.33 0.82 6.17
N HIS A 61 0.92 0.40 6.27
CA HIS A 61 1.34 -0.93 6.69
C HIS A 61 2.29 -0.86 7.88
N SER A 62 2.68 -2.02 8.41
CA SER A 62 3.79 -2.15 9.35
C SER A 62 4.65 -3.35 8.96
N THR A 63 5.96 -3.18 9.08
CA THR A 63 6.93 -4.22 8.74
C THR A 63 7.71 -4.68 9.96
N SER A 64 8.03 -5.99 9.99
CA SER A 64 8.96 -6.61 10.94
C SER A 64 10.11 -7.34 10.25
N THR A 65 10.16 -7.29 8.92
CA THR A 65 11.09 -8.07 8.09
C THR A 65 12.12 -7.22 7.36
N PHE A 66 11.88 -5.90 7.28
CA PHE A 66 12.80 -4.94 6.67
C PHE A 66 12.65 -3.58 7.35
N GLU A 67 13.54 -2.65 7.05
CA GLU A 67 13.52 -1.29 7.60
C GLU A 67 12.30 -0.51 7.10
N PRO A 68 11.72 0.38 7.94
CA PRO A 68 10.64 1.28 7.52
C PRO A 68 10.98 2.01 6.23
N CYS A 69 10.00 2.17 5.35
CA CYS A 69 10.21 2.83 4.07
C CYS A 69 8.91 3.40 3.49
N ASN A 70 9.05 4.34 2.58
CA ASN A 70 8.00 4.79 1.68
C ASN A 70 8.07 3.90 0.42
N ASN A 71 7.51 2.68 0.51
CA ASN A 71 7.46 1.80 -0.66
C ASN A 71 6.47 2.36 -1.68
N TYR A 72 6.82 2.34 -2.96
CA TYR A 72 5.98 2.92 -3.99
C TYR A 72 5.72 1.98 -5.16
N ASP A 73 4.55 2.15 -5.78
CA ASP A 73 4.11 1.46 -6.97
C ASP A 73 3.60 2.48 -8.00
N GLY A 74 3.82 2.21 -9.28
CA GLY A 74 3.46 3.12 -10.36
C GLY A 74 4.26 4.43 -10.36
N PRO A 75 3.68 5.55 -10.80
CA PRO A 75 4.39 6.82 -10.94
C PRO A 75 4.50 7.60 -9.61
N ALA A 76 4.92 6.94 -8.52
CA ALA A 76 4.95 7.54 -7.18
C ALA A 76 6.37 7.74 -6.59
N ALA A 77 7.42 7.54 -7.39
CA ALA A 77 8.81 7.65 -6.92
C ALA A 77 9.12 9.03 -6.32
N GLU A 78 8.75 10.09 -7.01
CA GLU A 78 8.99 11.49 -6.57
C GLU A 78 8.18 11.81 -5.30
N LEU A 79 6.93 11.35 -5.22
CA LEU A 79 6.10 11.53 -4.02
C LEU A 79 6.67 10.76 -2.83
N ALA A 80 7.19 9.56 -3.03
CA ALA A 80 7.83 8.78 -1.99
C ALA A 80 9.13 9.43 -1.50
N ALA A 81 9.94 9.99 -2.42
CA ALA A 81 11.15 10.74 -2.09
C ALA A 81 10.83 12.04 -1.35
N LEU A 82 9.74 12.72 -1.69
CA LEU A 82 9.30 13.94 -1.00
C LEU A 82 8.94 13.68 0.48
N MET A 83 8.54 12.48 0.83
CA MET A 83 8.18 12.12 2.21
C MET A 83 9.41 11.88 3.11
N GLU A 84 10.53 11.43 2.53
CA GLU A 84 11.72 11.01 3.28
C GLU A 84 12.30 12.09 4.21
N PRO A 85 12.46 13.39 3.80
CA PRO A 85 12.99 14.43 4.68
C PRO A 85 12.16 14.66 5.95
N HIS A 86 10.90 14.26 5.95
CA HIS A 86 9.97 14.46 7.06
C HIS A 86 9.91 13.24 8.00
N ASN A 87 9.80 12.03 7.44
CA ASN A 87 9.62 10.81 8.23
C ASN A 87 10.91 9.97 8.38
N GLY A 88 11.96 10.29 7.62
CA GLY A 88 13.22 9.54 7.63
C GLY A 88 13.14 8.17 6.98
N TYR A 89 12.08 7.87 6.22
CA TYR A 89 11.87 6.58 5.58
C TYR A 89 12.26 6.66 4.11
N PRO A 90 13.27 5.87 3.66
CA PRO A 90 13.73 5.94 2.28
C PRO A 90 12.66 5.48 1.28
N PRO A 91 12.61 6.07 0.08
CA PRO A 91 11.77 5.58 -0.99
C PRO A 91 12.28 4.23 -1.50
N LYS A 92 11.38 3.25 -1.69
CA LYS A 92 11.74 1.92 -2.22
C LYS A 92 10.74 1.48 -3.29
N ALA A 93 11.24 1.05 -4.43
CA ALA A 93 10.42 0.47 -5.51
C ALA A 93 10.03 -1.00 -5.23
N SER A 94 10.61 -1.62 -4.21
CA SER A 94 10.35 -3.02 -3.87
C SER A 94 10.63 -3.28 -2.39
N VAL A 95 9.82 -4.13 -1.80
CA VAL A 95 10.03 -4.68 -0.45
C VAL A 95 10.92 -5.94 -0.46
N GLY A 96 11.55 -6.27 -1.59
CA GLY A 96 12.51 -7.37 -1.71
C GLY A 96 11.90 -8.76 -1.97
N TYR A 97 10.57 -8.86 -2.14
CA TYR A 97 9.89 -10.12 -2.48
C TYR A 97 8.63 -9.90 -3.32
N PRO A 98 8.22 -10.87 -4.16
CA PRO A 98 7.02 -10.76 -4.98
C PRO A 98 5.73 -10.68 -4.13
N THR A 99 4.84 -9.80 -4.54
CA THR A 99 3.53 -9.60 -3.90
C THR A 99 2.38 -9.76 -4.91
N PRO A 100 2.18 -10.98 -5.49
CA PRO A 100 1.15 -11.18 -6.50
C PRO A 100 -0.24 -10.86 -5.96
N GLY A 101 -1.07 -10.20 -6.77
CA GLY A 101 -2.41 -9.78 -6.37
C GLY A 101 -2.45 -8.68 -5.30
N SER A 102 -1.36 -7.90 -5.15
CA SER A 102 -1.32 -6.80 -4.19
C SER A 102 -2.09 -5.57 -4.67
N PHE A 103 -2.50 -4.75 -3.71
CA PHE A 103 -3.12 -3.45 -3.97
C PHE A 103 -2.18 -2.52 -4.76
N GLY A 104 -0.90 -2.48 -4.39
CA GLY A 104 0.09 -1.64 -5.09
C GLY A 104 0.25 -2.02 -6.55
N THR A 105 0.31 -3.32 -6.88
CA THR A 105 0.34 -3.77 -8.28
C THR A 105 -0.93 -3.35 -9.01
N TRP A 106 -2.09 -3.63 -8.43
CA TRP A 106 -3.39 -3.36 -9.05
C TRP A 106 -3.66 -1.87 -9.27
N ALA A 107 -3.42 -1.03 -8.26
CA ALA A 107 -3.67 0.42 -8.34
C ALA A 107 -2.49 1.18 -8.95
N GLY A 108 -1.28 0.93 -8.45
CA GLY A 108 -0.09 1.70 -8.81
C GLY A 108 0.45 1.31 -10.17
N VAL A 109 0.79 0.03 -10.37
CA VAL A 109 1.45 -0.42 -11.59
C VAL A 109 0.48 -0.44 -12.78
N GLU A 110 -0.68 -1.09 -12.62
CA GLU A 110 -1.59 -1.34 -13.75
C GLU A 110 -2.49 -0.15 -14.07
N ARG A 111 -2.96 0.58 -13.07
CA ARG A 111 -3.85 1.74 -13.23
C ARG A 111 -3.14 3.07 -13.23
N ARG A 112 -1.82 3.04 -13.00
CA ARG A 112 -0.98 4.25 -13.03
C ARG A 112 -1.40 5.30 -11.99
N ILE A 113 -2.09 4.90 -10.94
CA ILE A 113 -2.40 5.79 -9.81
C ILE A 113 -1.16 5.81 -8.90
N PRO A 114 -0.53 6.96 -8.64
CA PRO A 114 0.59 7.05 -7.71
C PRO A 114 0.22 6.41 -6.37
N THR A 115 0.86 5.29 -6.01
CA THR A 115 0.50 4.53 -4.81
C THR A 115 1.72 4.39 -3.90
N ILE A 116 1.60 4.82 -2.65
CA ILE A 116 2.64 4.67 -1.63
C ILE A 116 2.13 3.70 -0.57
N THR A 117 2.91 2.67 -0.28
CA THR A 117 2.76 1.83 0.90
C THR A 117 3.71 2.33 1.97
N LEU A 118 3.17 3.09 2.93
CA LEU A 118 3.91 3.61 4.07
C LEU A 118 4.15 2.48 5.07
N GLU A 119 5.36 1.95 5.08
CA GLU A 119 5.76 0.83 5.94
C GLU A 119 6.31 1.35 7.28
N LEU A 120 5.47 1.33 8.29
CA LEU A 120 5.82 1.74 9.65
C LEU A 120 6.65 0.66 10.37
N PRO A 121 7.48 1.03 11.37
CA PRO A 121 8.16 0.05 12.21
C PRO A 121 7.15 -0.84 12.95
N ASN A 122 7.45 -2.12 13.08
CA ASN A 122 6.63 -3.04 13.87
C ASN A 122 6.52 -2.57 15.32
N LYS A 123 5.32 -2.65 15.89
CA LYS A 123 5.01 -2.18 17.25
C LYS A 123 5.35 -0.70 17.50
N ALA A 124 5.31 0.09 16.45
CA ALA A 124 5.50 1.54 16.56
C ALA A 124 4.53 2.16 17.58
N ARG A 125 5.06 3.02 18.44
CA ARG A 125 4.20 3.85 19.29
C ARG A 125 3.69 5.03 18.47
N PRO A 126 2.36 5.23 18.33
CA PRO A 126 1.81 6.31 17.49
C PRO A 126 2.43 7.68 17.78
N GLN A 127 2.63 8.00 19.06
CA GLN A 127 3.20 9.28 19.51
C GLN A 127 4.63 9.52 18.97
N LYS A 128 5.39 8.45 18.72
CA LYS A 128 6.77 8.55 18.21
C LYS A 128 6.83 8.67 16.69
N VAL A 129 5.93 7.98 15.98
CA VAL A 129 5.97 7.92 14.51
C VAL A 129 5.06 8.96 13.84
N TRP A 130 4.02 9.43 14.54
CA TRP A 130 3.03 10.34 13.98
C TRP A 130 3.59 11.70 13.54
N PRO A 131 4.43 12.42 14.32
CA PRO A 131 4.87 13.76 13.92
C PRO A 131 5.52 13.78 12.53
N GLY A 132 6.55 12.98 12.30
CA GLY A 132 7.24 12.90 11.00
C GLY A 132 6.34 12.40 9.87
N ASN A 133 5.50 11.38 10.13
CA ASN A 133 4.58 10.88 9.12
C ASN A 133 3.45 11.86 8.81
N ARG A 134 2.95 12.63 9.78
CA ARG A 134 2.02 13.73 9.55
C ARG A 134 2.61 14.74 8.58
N ASP A 135 3.82 15.19 8.83
CA ASP A 135 4.47 16.21 8.01
C ASP A 135 4.77 15.67 6.59
N ALA A 136 5.18 14.41 6.48
CA ALA A 136 5.33 13.72 5.21
C ALA A 136 4.01 13.63 4.41
N LEU A 137 2.90 13.28 5.05
CA LEU A 137 1.58 13.25 4.43
C LEU A 137 1.10 14.63 3.99
N LEU A 138 1.33 15.67 4.80
CA LEU A 138 0.98 17.04 4.43
C LEU A 138 1.79 17.54 3.23
N ALA A 139 3.09 17.22 3.16
CA ALA A 139 3.94 17.55 2.01
C ALA A 139 3.45 16.85 0.73
N LEU A 140 3.10 15.56 0.83
CA LEU A 140 2.52 14.80 -0.27
C LEU A 140 1.20 15.41 -0.77
N ILE A 141 0.28 15.73 0.13
CA ILE A 141 -1.02 16.34 -0.22
C ILE A 141 -0.79 17.68 -0.94
N ALA A 142 0.15 18.50 -0.47
CA ALA A 142 0.47 19.78 -1.10
C ALA A 142 1.03 19.60 -2.51
N ALA A 143 1.90 18.60 -2.73
CA ALA A 143 2.45 18.29 -4.04
C ALA A 143 1.37 17.81 -5.03
N VAL A 144 0.52 16.87 -4.61
CA VAL A 144 -0.56 16.32 -5.45
C VAL A 144 -1.56 17.41 -5.85
N ARG A 145 -1.89 18.36 -4.96
CA ARG A 145 -2.78 19.49 -5.28
C ARG A 145 -2.20 20.41 -6.34
N LYS A 146 -0.89 20.69 -6.29
CA LYS A 146 -0.23 21.53 -7.30
C LYS A 146 -0.21 20.89 -8.69
N SER A 147 -0.10 19.57 -8.77
CA SER A 147 -0.07 18.83 -10.04
C SER A 147 -1.46 18.68 -10.67
N ALA A 148 -2.53 18.95 -9.93
CA ALA A 148 -3.92 18.85 -10.40
C ALA A 148 -4.49 20.20 -10.92
N GLN A 149 -3.71 21.28 -10.83
CA GLN A 149 -4.00 22.62 -11.38
C GLN A 149 -3.30 22.82 -12.71
#